data_757490980448de18b7d1aa31b66a7d0a
#
_entry.id   757490980448de18b7d1aa31b66a7d0a
#
_cell.length_a   1.000
_cell.length_b   1.000
_cell.length_c   1.000
_cell.angle_alpha   90.00
_cell.angle_beta   90.00
_cell.angle_gamma   90.00
#
_symmetry.space_group_name_H-M   'P 1'
#
loop_
_entity.id
_entity.type
_entity.pdbx_description
1 polymer ?
#
loop_
_entity_poly.entity_id
_entity_poly.type
_entity_poly.pdbx_seq_one_letter_code
_entity_poly.pdbx_strand_id
1 'polypeptide(L)'
;MTSRSPKRRRTTAPSDGLTRRRFLGGALTLPVAAAIPAPFVGRVAAAAFGSEPGVGSAVVPGQASPYAVVLGTAQDAGVPQVNCFNDNCNAVRRGERPAPRVSCIGLVDPAAGKRFIFDATPDFAPQVGELLEHPPGTTPATGSVPLEEYLHGIFLTHGHMGHYTGLIHLGREGAAARGLPLYVSAAMASYLGANEPWAFLVRNEHVRLVELEPGTRVVLTDSLAVTPFEVVHRQEFTDTLGFLIHGPERTLMFVPDADVWEGWTVPFEELFERSDVALIDGSFFSYDELGHRPQGDVPHPPVVASIELLGDQRGDREVWFIHLNNTNPLWDPDSRENEVVRDAGFGVARRGQILGL
;
A
#
# COMPACT_ATOMS: atom_id res chain seq x y z
N MET A 1 -51.43 -15.75 -53.55
CA MET A 1 -50.17 -15.76 -54.30
C MET A 1 -49.09 -16.33 -53.39
N THR A 2 -48.69 -17.50 -53.67
CA THR A 2 -47.78 -18.39 -52.96
C THR A 2 -46.33 -18.04 -53.26
N SER A 3 -45.47 -17.96 -52.26
CA SER A 3 -44.04 -18.00 -52.48
C SER A 3 -43.36 -18.93 -51.46
N ARG A 4 -42.72 -19.93 -51.97
CA ARG A 4 -42.08 -21.07 -51.30
C ARG A 4 -40.68 -20.69 -50.80
N SER A 5 -40.36 -21.11 -49.56
CA SER A 5 -38.96 -21.18 -49.06
C SER A 5 -38.21 -22.36 -49.61
N PRO A 6 -36.88 -22.28 -49.86
CA PRO A 6 -36.05 -23.44 -50.17
C PRO A 6 -35.40 -24.02 -48.88
N LYS A 7 -35.48 -25.34 -48.78
CA LYS A 7 -34.82 -26.19 -47.78
C LYS A 7 -33.29 -26.17 -47.95
N ARG A 8 -32.53 -25.92 -46.88
CA ARG A 8 -31.09 -26.21 -46.82
C ARG A 8 -30.82 -27.61 -46.35
N ARG A 9 -30.01 -28.34 -47.13
CA ARG A 9 -29.51 -29.69 -46.83
C ARG A 9 -28.53 -29.67 -45.66
N ARG A 10 -28.69 -30.65 -44.75
CA ARG A 10 -27.68 -31.07 -43.78
C ARG A 10 -26.61 -31.87 -44.50
N THR A 11 -25.33 -31.47 -44.35
CA THR A 11 -24.18 -32.34 -44.63
C THR A 11 -23.55 -32.75 -43.31
N THR A 12 -23.52 -34.03 -43.07
CA THR A 12 -22.83 -34.71 -41.98
C THR A 12 -21.35 -34.84 -42.34
N ALA A 13 -20.44 -34.40 -41.45
CA ALA A 13 -19.01 -34.69 -41.54
C ALA A 13 -18.65 -35.85 -40.59
N PRO A 14 -17.68 -36.69 -40.93
CA PRO A 14 -17.37 -37.91 -40.20
C PRO A 14 -16.47 -37.66 -39.01
N SER A 15 -16.67 -38.46 -37.97
CA SER A 15 -15.88 -38.56 -36.75
C SER A 15 -14.57 -39.32 -37.02
N ASP A 16 -13.43 -38.69 -36.89
CA ASP A 16 -12.15 -39.41 -36.82
C ASP A 16 -11.70 -39.54 -35.36
N GLY A 17 -11.67 -40.84 -34.95
CA GLY A 17 -11.15 -41.24 -33.65
C GLY A 17 -9.62 -41.24 -33.64
N LEU A 18 -9.04 -40.53 -32.65
CA LEU A 18 -7.62 -40.61 -32.34
C LEU A 18 -7.36 -41.66 -31.26
N THR A 19 -6.80 -42.78 -31.69
CA THR A 19 -6.33 -43.90 -30.88
C THR A 19 -5.11 -43.54 -30.04
N ARG A 20 -5.19 -43.89 -28.75
CA ARG A 20 -4.06 -43.87 -27.80
C ARG A 20 -2.94 -44.81 -28.29
N ARG A 21 -1.76 -44.26 -28.58
CA ARG A 21 -0.52 -45.06 -28.70
C ARG A 21 0.24 -45.04 -27.39
N ARG A 22 0.41 -46.23 -26.83
CA ARG A 22 1.34 -46.57 -25.76
C ARG A 22 2.78 -46.34 -26.24
N PHE A 23 3.58 -45.67 -25.46
CA PHE A 23 5.05 -45.76 -25.54
C PHE A 23 5.57 -46.58 -24.35
N LEU A 24 6.07 -47.73 -24.67
CA LEU A 24 6.83 -48.59 -23.77
C LEU A 24 8.34 -48.40 -24.06
N GLY A 25 9.10 -48.16 -23.04
CA GLY A 25 10.35 -48.81 -22.72
C GLY A 25 11.59 -48.49 -23.56
N GLY A 26 12.59 -47.96 -22.84
CA GLY A 26 13.99 -47.91 -23.28
C GLY A 26 14.85 -47.36 -22.17
N ALA A 27 15.26 -48.23 -21.25
CA ALA A 27 16.29 -47.88 -20.25
C ALA A 27 17.67 -47.95 -20.90
N LEU A 28 18.41 -46.87 -20.84
CA LEU A 28 19.85 -46.85 -21.05
C LEU A 28 20.53 -46.09 -19.91
N THR A 29 21.13 -46.87 -19.02
CA THR A 29 21.98 -46.39 -17.93
C THR A 29 23.38 -46.10 -18.46
N LEU A 30 23.84 -44.87 -18.24
CA LEU A 30 25.29 -44.56 -18.22
C LEU A 30 25.54 -43.63 -17.04
N PRO A 31 26.54 -43.89 -16.18
CA PRO A 31 26.89 -43.03 -15.08
C PRO A 31 27.89 -41.98 -15.55
N VAL A 32 27.52 -40.70 -15.50
CA VAL A 32 28.51 -39.62 -15.52
C VAL A 32 28.44 -38.93 -14.15
N ALA A 33 29.47 -39.21 -13.35
CA ALA A 33 29.68 -38.47 -12.13
C ALA A 33 30.21 -37.06 -12.52
N ALA A 34 29.33 -36.07 -12.55
CA ALA A 34 29.71 -34.68 -12.62
C ALA A 34 29.77 -34.12 -11.18
N ALA A 35 30.96 -33.75 -10.76
CA ALA A 35 31.18 -33.03 -9.51
C ALA A 35 30.43 -31.68 -9.56
N ILE A 36 29.45 -31.51 -8.69
CA ILE A 36 28.76 -30.25 -8.47
C ILE A 36 29.66 -29.40 -7.56
N PRO A 37 30.14 -28.22 -7.99
CA PRO A 37 30.86 -27.34 -7.08
C PRO A 37 29.86 -26.83 -6.01
N ALA A 38 30.30 -26.87 -4.75
CA ALA A 38 29.53 -26.37 -3.62
C ALA A 38 29.11 -24.89 -3.83
N PRO A 39 27.90 -24.48 -3.43
CA PRO A 39 27.51 -23.08 -3.54
C PRO A 39 28.39 -22.24 -2.60
N PHE A 40 28.97 -21.20 -3.17
CA PHE A 40 29.68 -20.16 -2.43
C PHE A 40 28.65 -19.42 -1.57
N VAL A 41 28.56 -19.77 -0.29
CA VAL A 41 27.80 -19.03 0.69
C VAL A 41 28.58 -17.77 1.03
N GLY A 42 28.44 -16.75 0.20
CA GLY A 42 28.86 -15.42 0.54
C GLY A 42 28.03 -14.93 1.73
N ARG A 43 28.68 -14.78 2.89
CA ARG A 43 28.12 -14.01 4.01
C ARG A 43 27.87 -12.61 3.50
N VAL A 44 26.60 -12.26 3.24
CA VAL A 44 26.17 -10.87 3.13
C VAL A 44 26.33 -10.30 4.54
N ALA A 45 27.36 -9.48 4.72
CA ALA A 45 27.49 -8.67 5.92
C ALA A 45 26.24 -7.76 5.97
N ALA A 46 25.46 -7.89 7.04
CA ALA A 46 24.43 -6.91 7.35
C ALA A 46 25.14 -5.57 7.53
N ALA A 47 25.00 -4.69 6.55
CA ALA A 47 25.42 -3.31 6.70
C ALA A 47 24.57 -2.72 7.81
N ALA A 48 25.20 -2.37 8.92
CA ALA A 48 24.59 -1.58 9.97
C ALA A 48 24.22 -0.22 9.34
N PHE A 49 22.94 0.01 9.16
CA PHE A 49 22.41 1.30 8.73
C PHE A 49 22.74 2.30 9.83
N GLY A 50 23.64 3.24 9.53
CA GLY A 50 23.89 4.38 10.38
C GLY A 50 22.58 5.17 10.57
N SER A 51 22.16 5.30 11.80
CA SER A 51 21.07 6.19 12.20
C SER A 51 21.54 7.63 12.04
N GLU A 52 21.16 8.28 10.95
CA GLU A 52 21.20 9.74 10.85
C GLU A 52 20.12 10.32 11.78
N PRO A 53 20.41 11.43 12.51
CA PRO A 53 19.44 12.04 13.41
C PRO A 53 18.40 12.85 12.61
N GLY A 54 17.35 12.18 12.13
CA GLY A 54 16.13 12.81 11.64
C GLY A 54 15.18 12.98 12.82
N VAL A 55 14.72 14.20 13.05
CA VAL A 55 13.76 14.60 14.08
C VAL A 55 12.43 13.86 13.87
N GLY A 56 12.32 12.69 14.44
CA GLY A 56 11.09 11.98 14.69
C GLY A 56 11.23 11.41 16.09
N SER A 57 10.25 11.59 16.95
CA SER A 57 10.26 11.00 18.28
C SER A 57 10.48 9.49 18.16
N ALA A 58 11.72 9.05 18.40
CA ALA A 58 12.04 7.63 18.43
C ALA A 58 11.24 7.00 19.57
N VAL A 59 10.25 6.18 19.21
CA VAL A 59 9.60 5.29 20.18
C VAL A 59 10.66 4.36 20.73
N VAL A 60 10.98 4.55 22.01
CA VAL A 60 11.94 3.69 22.71
C VAL A 60 11.37 2.28 22.78
N PRO A 61 12.13 1.22 22.43
CA PRO A 61 11.68 -0.16 22.62
C PRO A 61 11.24 -0.39 24.07
N GLY A 62 9.96 -0.75 24.26
CA GLY A 62 9.33 -0.90 25.58
C GLY A 62 8.20 0.08 25.88
N GLN A 63 7.90 1.02 24.98
CA GLN A 63 6.80 1.97 25.14
C GLN A 63 5.46 1.25 24.95
N ALA A 64 4.55 1.39 25.91
CA ALA A 64 3.21 0.82 25.87
C ALA A 64 2.23 1.64 24.98
N SER A 65 2.63 2.84 24.57
CA SER A 65 1.81 3.79 23.80
C SER A 65 1.65 3.37 22.35
N PRO A 66 0.48 3.60 21.73
CA PRO A 66 0.24 3.34 20.32
C PRO A 66 1.13 4.15 19.39
N TYR A 67 1.37 3.61 18.20
CA TYR A 67 2.14 4.28 17.15
C TYR A 67 1.74 3.81 15.76
N ALA A 68 2.03 4.64 14.77
CA ALA A 68 2.02 4.24 13.38
C ALA A 68 3.45 3.92 12.89
N VAL A 69 3.57 2.96 11.98
CA VAL A 69 4.82 2.62 11.28
C VAL A 69 4.61 2.76 9.77
N VAL A 70 5.52 3.45 9.09
CA VAL A 70 5.48 3.60 7.62
C VAL A 70 6.00 2.31 6.99
N LEU A 71 5.14 1.62 6.22
CA LEU A 71 5.44 0.33 5.58
C LEU A 71 5.78 0.46 4.09
N GLY A 72 5.51 1.61 3.51
CA GLY A 72 5.80 1.92 2.12
C GLY A 72 5.59 3.39 1.83
N THR A 73 6.27 3.92 0.80
CA THR A 73 6.28 5.36 0.49
C THR A 73 6.17 5.67 -1.00
N ALA A 74 6.15 4.65 -1.87
CA ALA A 74 6.03 4.84 -3.30
C ALA A 74 4.56 4.97 -3.74
N GLN A 75 4.34 5.66 -4.84
CA GLN A 75 3.07 5.73 -5.55
C GLN A 75 2.69 4.32 -6.08
N ASP A 76 1.43 4.11 -6.43
CA ASP A 76 0.74 2.87 -6.83
C ASP A 76 1.56 1.82 -7.57
N ALA A 77 2.33 2.26 -8.54
CA ALA A 77 3.09 1.37 -9.41
C ALA A 77 4.43 0.92 -8.81
N GLY A 78 4.77 1.43 -7.62
CA GLY A 78 6.01 1.12 -6.92
C GLY A 78 7.28 1.65 -7.59
N VAL A 79 8.40 1.46 -6.92
CA VAL A 79 9.75 1.76 -7.46
C VAL A 79 10.64 0.53 -7.22
N PRO A 80 11.15 -0.14 -8.28
CA PRO A 80 11.10 0.27 -9.68
C PRO A 80 9.74 0.01 -10.35
N GLN A 81 9.21 0.97 -11.04
CA GLN A 81 7.99 0.83 -11.81
C GLN A 81 8.20 -0.07 -13.04
N VAL A 82 7.13 -0.77 -13.46
CA VAL A 82 7.13 -1.56 -14.70
C VAL A 82 7.51 -0.67 -15.89
N ASN A 83 8.45 -1.16 -16.70
CA ASN A 83 8.95 -0.47 -17.90
C ASN A 83 9.54 0.94 -17.66
N CYS A 84 9.94 1.26 -16.44
CA CYS A 84 10.64 2.49 -16.10
C CYS A 84 12.16 2.23 -15.96
N PHE A 85 12.98 3.05 -16.62
CA PHE A 85 14.44 2.95 -16.63
C PHE A 85 15.11 4.27 -16.24
N ASN A 86 14.40 5.15 -15.54
CA ASN A 86 15.00 6.35 -14.96
C ASN A 86 15.99 6.02 -13.83
N ASP A 87 16.72 7.01 -13.36
CA ASP A 87 17.78 6.82 -12.37
C ASP A 87 17.26 6.23 -11.06
N ASN A 88 16.08 6.66 -10.58
CA ASN A 88 15.45 6.15 -9.39
C ASN A 88 15.12 4.66 -9.49
N CYS A 89 14.45 4.25 -10.58
CA CYS A 89 14.12 2.85 -10.83
C CYS A 89 15.37 1.99 -11.03
N ASN A 90 16.39 2.51 -11.72
CA ASN A 90 17.64 1.80 -11.96
C ASN A 90 18.50 1.65 -10.70
N ALA A 91 18.53 2.64 -9.81
CA ALA A 91 19.23 2.56 -8.54
C ALA A 91 18.70 1.39 -7.68
N VAL A 92 17.37 1.21 -7.62
CA VAL A 92 16.75 0.07 -6.93
C VAL A 92 17.11 -1.26 -7.62
N ARG A 93 17.03 -1.34 -8.97
CA ARG A 93 17.39 -2.57 -9.69
C ARG A 93 18.85 -2.98 -9.51
N ARG A 94 19.75 -2.02 -9.34
CA ARG A 94 21.19 -2.28 -9.07
C ARG A 94 21.48 -2.56 -7.60
N GLY A 95 20.47 -2.48 -6.71
CA GLY A 95 20.66 -2.68 -5.27
C GLY A 95 21.36 -1.52 -4.56
N GLU A 96 21.49 -0.36 -5.21
CA GLU A 96 22.07 0.86 -4.63
C GLU A 96 21.12 1.50 -3.59
N ARG A 97 19.83 1.16 -3.67
CA ARG A 97 18.77 1.61 -2.79
C ARG A 97 17.76 0.48 -2.57
N PRO A 98 17.24 0.27 -1.35
CA PRO A 98 16.17 -0.69 -1.13
C PRO A 98 14.88 -0.24 -1.85
N ALA A 99 14.03 -1.19 -2.27
CA ALA A 99 12.72 -0.88 -2.81
C ALA A 99 11.85 -0.23 -1.72
N PRO A 100 11.24 0.95 -1.99
CA PRO A 100 10.50 1.70 -0.97
C PRO A 100 9.15 1.10 -0.63
N ARG A 101 8.63 0.17 -1.42
CA ARG A 101 7.26 -0.36 -1.40
C ARG A 101 6.18 0.70 -1.63
N VAL A 102 4.99 0.27 -2.02
CA VAL A 102 3.85 1.15 -2.25
C VAL A 102 3.32 1.71 -0.92
N SER A 103 2.84 2.95 -0.96
CA SER A 103 2.40 3.74 0.20
C SER A 103 1.43 2.99 1.09
N CYS A 104 1.81 2.83 2.36
CA CYS A 104 1.06 2.07 3.35
C CYS A 104 1.58 2.39 4.75
N ILE A 105 0.70 2.39 5.73
CA ILE A 105 1.07 2.48 7.15
C ILE A 105 0.47 1.33 7.95
N GLY A 106 1.19 0.90 8.96
CA GLY A 106 0.69 0.03 10.01
C GLY A 106 0.37 0.82 11.27
N LEU A 107 -0.68 0.45 11.99
CA LEU A 107 -1.05 1.01 13.27
C LEU A 107 -0.93 -0.07 14.34
N VAL A 108 -0.22 0.21 15.42
CA VAL A 108 0.09 -0.73 16.48
C VAL A 108 -0.36 -0.18 17.81
N ASP A 109 -1.14 -0.97 18.53
CA ASP A 109 -1.42 -0.76 19.96
C ASP A 109 -0.75 -1.89 20.77
N PRO A 110 0.43 -1.63 21.34
CA PRO A 110 1.17 -2.66 22.07
C PRO A 110 0.44 -3.15 23.33
N ALA A 111 -0.28 -2.24 24.01
CA ALA A 111 -0.99 -2.57 25.25
C ALA A 111 -2.20 -3.49 24.98
N ALA A 112 -2.92 -3.24 23.88
CA ALA A 112 -4.04 -4.08 23.47
C ALA A 112 -3.60 -5.31 22.66
N GLY A 113 -2.33 -5.38 22.21
CA GLY A 113 -1.84 -6.40 21.29
C GLY A 113 -2.51 -6.34 19.92
N LYS A 114 -2.92 -5.15 19.47
CA LYS A 114 -3.68 -4.96 18.24
C LYS A 114 -2.85 -4.30 17.15
N ARG A 115 -3.09 -4.72 15.89
CA ARG A 115 -2.46 -4.17 14.69
C ARG A 115 -3.50 -3.97 13.61
N PHE A 116 -3.38 -2.86 12.90
CA PHE A 116 -4.20 -2.53 11.74
C PHE A 116 -3.28 -2.05 10.62
N ILE A 117 -3.74 -2.14 9.38
CA ILE A 117 -2.99 -1.68 8.20
C ILE A 117 -3.89 -0.77 7.36
N PHE A 118 -3.30 0.28 6.80
CA PHE A 118 -3.98 1.22 5.91
C PHE A 118 -3.44 1.02 4.51
N ASP A 119 -4.33 0.63 3.63
CA ASP A 119 -4.17 0.12 2.28
C ASP A 119 -3.57 -1.29 2.17
N ALA A 120 -4.17 -2.08 1.28
CA ALA A 120 -3.71 -3.40 0.88
C ALA A 120 -3.03 -3.31 -0.49
N THR A 121 -1.79 -2.85 -0.49
CA THR A 121 -1.02 -2.53 -1.70
C THR A 121 -0.54 -3.79 -2.45
N PRO A 122 0.01 -3.67 -3.67
CA PRO A 122 0.70 -4.78 -4.33
C PRO A 122 1.82 -5.41 -3.49
N ASP A 123 2.40 -4.67 -2.54
CA ASP A 123 3.43 -5.13 -1.61
C ASP A 123 2.84 -5.65 -0.28
N PHE A 124 1.56 -5.97 -0.22
CA PHE A 124 0.84 -6.32 1.01
C PHE A 124 1.53 -7.43 1.83
N ALA A 125 1.96 -8.50 1.18
CA ALA A 125 2.57 -9.64 1.88
C ALA A 125 3.85 -9.24 2.66
N PRO A 126 4.86 -8.57 2.06
CA PRO A 126 6.02 -8.10 2.82
C PRO A 126 5.70 -6.95 3.78
N GLN A 127 4.66 -6.14 3.55
CA GLN A 127 4.23 -5.09 4.48
C GLN A 127 3.59 -5.67 5.73
N VAL A 128 2.71 -6.66 5.59
CA VAL A 128 2.16 -7.40 6.73
C VAL A 128 3.28 -8.12 7.49
N GLY A 129 4.22 -8.77 6.78
CA GLY A 129 5.38 -9.41 7.42
C GLY A 129 6.15 -8.44 8.31
N GLU A 130 6.44 -7.23 7.83
CA GLU A 130 7.11 -6.17 8.60
C GLU A 130 6.25 -5.68 9.77
N LEU A 131 4.95 -5.45 9.55
CA LEU A 131 4.03 -5.03 10.62
C LEU A 131 3.95 -6.06 11.76
N LEU A 132 4.02 -7.35 11.46
CA LEU A 132 3.98 -8.41 12.46
C LEU A 132 5.24 -8.46 13.35
N GLU A 133 6.33 -7.82 12.95
CA GLU A 133 7.52 -7.63 13.78
C GLU A 133 7.36 -6.50 14.82
N HIS A 134 6.25 -5.78 14.79
CA HIS A 134 5.92 -4.70 15.71
C HIS A 134 4.83 -5.10 16.73
N PRO A 135 5.02 -4.84 18.04
CA PRO A 135 6.30 -4.48 18.65
C PRO A 135 7.31 -5.63 18.55
N PRO A 136 8.60 -5.36 18.67
CA PRO A 136 9.63 -6.41 18.56
C PRO A 136 9.38 -7.60 19.50
N GLY A 137 9.64 -8.82 19.01
CA GLY A 137 9.50 -10.05 19.77
C GLY A 137 8.07 -10.64 19.81
N THR A 138 7.13 -10.08 19.06
CA THR A 138 5.75 -10.58 18.99
C THR A 138 5.46 -11.46 17.77
N THR A 139 6.43 -11.60 16.88
CA THR A 139 6.31 -12.46 15.68
C THR A 139 6.19 -13.92 16.09
N PRO A 140 5.29 -14.72 15.48
CA PRO A 140 5.20 -16.14 15.74
C PRO A 140 6.55 -16.84 15.48
N ALA A 141 6.98 -17.67 16.42
CA ALA A 141 8.30 -18.30 16.34
C ALA A 141 8.42 -19.32 15.20
N THR A 142 7.36 -20.03 14.86
CA THR A 142 7.35 -21.07 13.81
C THR A 142 5.92 -21.32 13.29
N GLY A 143 5.83 -21.82 12.07
CA GLY A 143 4.58 -22.32 11.49
C GLY A 143 3.71 -21.25 10.83
N SER A 144 2.57 -21.69 10.31
CA SER A 144 1.51 -20.85 9.79
C SER A 144 0.48 -20.62 10.88
N VAL A 145 0.15 -19.36 11.15
CA VAL A 145 -0.87 -18.96 12.14
C VAL A 145 -2.01 -18.24 11.43
N PRO A 146 -3.24 -18.29 11.97
CA PRO A 146 -4.34 -17.50 11.43
C PRO A 146 -3.98 -16.01 11.43
N LEU A 147 -4.15 -15.37 10.28
CA LEU A 147 -3.76 -13.96 10.12
C LEU A 147 -4.53 -13.04 11.09
N GLU A 148 -5.79 -13.34 11.33
CA GLU A 148 -6.70 -12.59 12.19
C GLU A 148 -6.31 -12.59 13.68
N GLU A 149 -5.40 -13.45 14.09
CA GLU A 149 -4.82 -13.41 15.45
C GLU A 149 -3.78 -12.30 15.61
N TYR A 150 -3.23 -11.79 14.48
CA TYR A 150 -2.13 -10.84 14.46
C TYR A 150 -2.45 -9.55 13.74
N LEU A 151 -3.29 -9.58 12.69
CA LEU A 151 -3.83 -8.44 11.99
C LEU A 151 -5.32 -8.32 12.29
N HIS A 152 -5.75 -7.19 12.81
CA HIS A 152 -7.09 -7.02 13.38
C HIS A 152 -8.02 -6.18 12.51
N GLY A 153 -7.51 -5.64 11.41
CA GLY A 153 -8.29 -4.93 10.42
C GLY A 153 -7.44 -4.25 9.35
N ILE A 154 -8.06 -4.03 8.21
CA ILE A 154 -7.50 -3.34 7.06
C ILE A 154 -8.41 -2.15 6.77
N PHE A 155 -7.86 -0.96 6.61
CA PHE A 155 -8.54 0.24 6.14
C PHE A 155 -8.15 0.49 4.69
N LEU A 156 -9.11 0.77 3.81
CA LEU A 156 -8.83 1.15 2.44
C LEU A 156 -9.17 2.60 2.21
N THR A 157 -8.27 3.30 1.55
CA THR A 157 -8.49 4.69 1.14
C THR A 157 -9.42 4.76 -0.06
N HIS A 158 -9.14 4.03 -1.14
CA HIS A 158 -9.92 4.07 -2.39
C HIS A 158 -9.64 2.88 -3.33
N GLY A 159 -10.27 2.88 -4.50
CA GLY A 159 -10.26 1.77 -5.47
C GLY A 159 -9.18 1.85 -6.56
N HIS A 160 -8.11 2.65 -6.43
CA HIS A 160 -6.97 2.53 -7.33
C HIS A 160 -6.10 1.32 -6.99
N MET A 161 -5.47 0.73 -8.01
CA MET A 161 -4.82 -0.58 -7.89
C MET A 161 -3.69 -0.63 -6.85
N GLY A 162 -3.03 0.48 -6.60
CA GLY A 162 -1.99 0.59 -5.58
C GLY A 162 -2.49 0.41 -4.15
N HIS A 163 -3.80 0.58 -3.90
CA HIS A 163 -4.35 0.68 -2.55
C HIS A 163 -5.16 -0.54 -2.10
N TYR A 164 -5.60 -1.43 -3.03
CA TYR A 164 -6.46 -2.56 -2.64
C TYR A 164 -6.11 -3.91 -3.28
N THR A 165 -5.27 -3.95 -4.32
CA THR A 165 -5.02 -5.21 -5.05
C THR A 165 -4.33 -6.28 -4.21
N GLY A 166 -3.64 -5.91 -3.15
CA GLY A 166 -3.04 -6.85 -2.19
C GLY A 166 -4.05 -7.71 -1.43
N LEU A 167 -5.34 -7.37 -1.46
CA LEU A 167 -6.41 -8.22 -0.91
C LEU A 167 -6.41 -9.64 -1.50
N ILE A 168 -5.82 -9.85 -2.69
CA ILE A 168 -5.67 -11.20 -3.28
C ILE A 168 -4.95 -12.18 -2.35
N HIS A 169 -4.09 -11.69 -1.46
CA HIS A 169 -3.35 -12.52 -0.50
C HIS A 169 -4.22 -13.08 0.64
N LEU A 170 -5.47 -12.61 0.78
CA LEU A 170 -6.37 -13.03 1.86
C LEU A 170 -7.15 -14.31 1.53
N GLY A 171 -7.20 -14.69 0.25
CA GLY A 171 -7.90 -15.87 -0.23
C GLY A 171 -7.22 -17.19 0.15
N ARG A 172 -7.78 -18.29 -0.38
CA ARG A 172 -7.35 -19.68 -0.11
C ARG A 172 -5.91 -19.96 -0.52
N GLU A 173 -5.44 -19.29 -1.57
CA GLU A 173 -4.10 -19.45 -2.13
C GLU A 173 -3.04 -18.69 -1.31
N GLY A 174 -3.48 -17.81 -0.41
CA GLY A 174 -2.65 -16.98 0.45
C GLY A 174 -2.87 -17.30 1.93
N ALA A 175 -3.28 -16.30 2.70
CA ALA A 175 -3.47 -16.40 4.14
C ALA A 175 -4.69 -17.24 4.56
N ALA A 176 -5.63 -17.49 3.65
CA ALA A 176 -6.91 -18.12 3.95
C ALA A 176 -7.62 -17.49 5.16
N ALA A 177 -7.60 -16.16 5.22
CA ALA A 177 -8.13 -15.36 6.31
C ALA A 177 -9.61 -15.70 6.60
N ARG A 178 -10.07 -15.43 7.82
CA ARG A 178 -11.41 -15.77 8.28
C ARG A 178 -12.07 -14.58 8.94
N GLY A 179 -12.95 -13.89 8.20
CA GLY A 179 -13.71 -12.76 8.69
C GLY A 179 -12.87 -11.56 9.10
N LEU A 180 -11.68 -11.38 8.51
CA LEU A 180 -10.82 -10.24 8.79
C LEU A 180 -11.58 -8.94 8.50
N PRO A 181 -11.71 -8.01 9.45
CA PRO A 181 -12.41 -6.75 9.23
C PRO A 181 -11.74 -5.92 8.12
N LEU A 182 -12.53 -5.51 7.15
CA LEU A 182 -12.12 -4.64 6.05
C LEU A 182 -12.97 -3.38 6.10
N TYR A 183 -12.37 -2.28 6.57
CA TYR A 183 -13.00 -0.99 6.77
C TYR A 183 -12.93 -0.19 5.48
N VAL A 184 -14.08 0.14 4.91
CA VAL A 184 -14.22 0.72 3.56
C VAL A 184 -15.39 1.69 3.49
N SER A 185 -15.39 2.60 2.51
CA SER A 185 -16.58 3.38 2.19
C SER A 185 -17.71 2.49 1.63
N ALA A 186 -18.93 3.00 1.61
CA ALA A 186 -20.09 2.30 0.99
C ALA A 186 -19.84 2.03 -0.51
N ALA A 187 -19.21 2.97 -1.24
CA ALA A 187 -18.89 2.80 -2.64
C ALA A 187 -17.84 1.69 -2.83
N MET A 188 -16.78 1.67 -2.00
CA MET A 188 -15.76 0.62 -2.02
C MET A 188 -16.34 -0.75 -1.62
N ALA A 189 -17.25 -0.82 -0.64
CA ALA A 189 -17.95 -2.05 -0.28
C ALA A 189 -18.74 -2.61 -1.45
N SER A 190 -19.49 -1.75 -2.15
CA SER A 190 -20.24 -2.11 -3.36
C SER A 190 -19.33 -2.59 -4.48
N TYR A 191 -18.21 -1.87 -4.71
CA TYR A 191 -17.22 -2.23 -5.73
C TYR A 191 -16.61 -3.61 -5.48
N LEU A 192 -16.14 -3.89 -4.28
CA LEU A 192 -15.55 -5.19 -3.90
C LEU A 192 -16.58 -6.32 -3.97
N GLY A 193 -17.82 -6.07 -3.55
CA GLY A 193 -18.91 -7.05 -3.58
C GLY A 193 -19.39 -7.41 -4.98
N ALA A 194 -19.19 -6.53 -5.97
CA ALA A 194 -19.65 -6.71 -7.34
C ALA A 194 -18.58 -7.22 -8.31
N ASN A 195 -17.28 -7.15 -7.98
CA ASN A 195 -16.18 -7.46 -8.88
C ASN A 195 -15.34 -8.66 -8.40
N GLU A 196 -15.22 -9.68 -9.25
CA GLU A 196 -14.30 -10.79 -8.99
C GLU A 196 -12.83 -10.35 -9.26
N PRO A 197 -11.86 -10.83 -8.51
CA PRO A 197 -11.95 -11.89 -7.48
C PRO A 197 -12.33 -11.40 -6.08
N TRP A 198 -12.53 -10.11 -5.87
CA TRP A 198 -12.79 -9.50 -4.56
C TRP A 198 -14.11 -9.99 -3.96
N ALA A 199 -15.15 -10.07 -4.79
CA ALA A 199 -16.46 -10.59 -4.39
C ALA A 199 -16.38 -12.04 -3.87
N PHE A 200 -15.43 -12.83 -4.35
CA PHE A 200 -15.15 -14.18 -3.81
C PHE A 200 -14.65 -14.11 -2.36
N LEU A 201 -13.77 -13.15 -2.02
CA LEU A 201 -13.25 -12.98 -0.66
C LEU A 201 -14.37 -12.64 0.32
N VAL A 202 -15.29 -11.77 -0.11
CA VAL A 202 -16.46 -11.37 0.70
C VAL A 202 -17.44 -12.54 0.88
N ARG A 203 -17.85 -13.20 -0.21
CA ARG A 203 -18.82 -14.32 -0.17
C ARG A 203 -18.31 -15.54 0.60
N ASN A 204 -17.00 -15.77 0.64
CA ASN A 204 -16.41 -16.89 1.37
C ASN A 204 -15.89 -16.48 2.76
N GLU A 205 -16.29 -15.30 3.22
CA GLU A 205 -15.97 -14.80 4.55
C GLU A 205 -14.46 -14.76 4.87
N HIS A 206 -13.62 -14.58 3.83
CA HIS A 206 -12.20 -14.27 4.06
C HIS A 206 -12.05 -12.88 4.67
N VAL A 207 -12.88 -11.94 4.22
CA VAL A 207 -13.01 -10.59 4.78
C VAL A 207 -14.46 -10.31 5.18
N ARG A 208 -14.64 -9.47 6.18
CA ARG A 208 -15.93 -8.92 6.59
C ARG A 208 -15.90 -7.41 6.37
N LEU A 209 -16.73 -6.94 5.43
CA LEU A 209 -16.84 -5.51 5.16
C LEU A 209 -17.42 -4.77 6.37
N VAL A 210 -16.80 -3.68 6.74
CA VAL A 210 -17.24 -2.72 7.75
C VAL A 210 -17.32 -1.36 7.07
N GLU A 211 -18.55 -0.94 6.78
CA GLU A 211 -18.76 0.33 6.10
C GLU A 211 -18.46 1.50 7.03
N LEU A 212 -17.67 2.44 6.49
CA LEU A 212 -17.27 3.67 7.15
C LEU A 212 -18.15 4.83 6.68
N GLU A 213 -18.61 5.63 7.61
CA GLU A 213 -19.31 6.89 7.33
C GLU A 213 -18.36 8.05 7.61
N PRO A 214 -18.08 8.94 6.62
CA PRO A 214 -17.24 10.11 6.82
C PRO A 214 -17.68 10.94 8.03
N GLY A 215 -16.71 11.35 8.85
CA GLY A 215 -16.95 12.09 10.09
C GLY A 215 -17.31 11.23 11.30
N THR A 216 -17.65 9.95 11.12
CA THR A 216 -18.02 9.05 12.23
C THR A 216 -16.80 8.38 12.83
N ARG A 217 -16.59 8.57 14.14
CA ARG A 217 -15.45 8.00 14.87
C ARG A 217 -15.64 6.50 15.10
N VAL A 218 -14.69 5.69 14.67
CA VAL A 218 -14.61 4.24 14.89
C VAL A 218 -13.61 3.96 15.99
N VAL A 219 -14.03 3.39 17.11
CA VAL A 219 -13.15 2.97 18.21
C VAL A 219 -12.55 1.61 17.88
N LEU A 220 -11.23 1.50 17.92
CA LEU A 220 -10.48 0.28 17.62
C LEU A 220 -10.02 -0.45 18.90
N THR A 221 -9.54 0.33 19.86
CA THR A 221 -9.11 -0.11 21.20
C THR A 221 -9.46 0.97 22.22
N ASP A 222 -9.14 0.77 23.48
CA ASP A 222 -9.33 1.80 24.52
C ASP A 222 -8.49 3.06 24.25
N SER A 223 -7.39 2.95 23.48
CA SER A 223 -6.45 4.02 23.21
C SER A 223 -6.42 4.49 21.77
N LEU A 224 -7.06 3.77 20.82
CA LEU A 224 -7.05 4.09 19.41
C LEU A 224 -8.44 4.24 18.82
N ALA A 225 -8.63 5.26 18.02
CA ALA A 225 -9.81 5.42 17.18
C ALA A 225 -9.45 6.05 15.83
N VAL A 226 -10.31 5.89 14.85
CA VAL A 226 -10.14 6.43 13.49
C VAL A 226 -11.40 7.19 13.10
N THR A 227 -11.22 8.37 12.51
CA THR A 227 -12.31 9.13 11.88
C THR A 227 -12.01 9.27 10.40
N PRO A 228 -12.78 8.62 9.51
CA PRO A 228 -12.64 8.79 8.07
C PRO A 228 -13.20 10.16 7.63
N PHE A 229 -12.67 10.70 6.55
CA PHE A 229 -13.19 11.89 5.87
C PHE A 229 -13.02 11.76 4.37
N GLU A 230 -13.84 12.48 3.60
CA GLU A 230 -13.78 12.47 2.14
C GLU A 230 -12.60 13.29 1.64
N VAL A 231 -11.93 12.78 0.61
CA VAL A 231 -10.81 13.40 -0.08
C VAL A 231 -11.19 13.64 -1.54
N VAL A 232 -10.84 14.80 -2.08
CA VAL A 232 -11.00 15.07 -3.52
C VAL A 232 -9.91 14.34 -4.28
N HIS A 233 -10.30 13.26 -4.95
CA HIS A 233 -9.45 12.45 -5.81
C HIS A 233 -10.29 11.86 -6.94
N ARG A 234 -9.65 11.39 -8.01
CA ARG A 234 -10.33 10.76 -9.15
C ARG A 234 -11.20 9.58 -8.70
N GLN A 235 -12.47 9.64 -9.06
CA GLN A 235 -13.47 8.66 -8.63
C GLN A 235 -13.82 7.68 -9.76
N GLU A 236 -12.81 7.12 -10.45
CA GLU A 236 -13.05 6.18 -11.54
C GLU A 236 -13.79 4.93 -11.09
N PHE A 237 -13.54 4.47 -9.86
CA PHE A 237 -14.13 3.23 -9.31
C PHE A 237 -14.88 3.45 -8.00
N THR A 238 -14.34 4.27 -7.11
CA THR A 238 -14.89 4.53 -5.77
C THR A 238 -14.65 5.99 -5.39
N ASP A 239 -15.27 6.43 -4.29
CA ASP A 239 -14.84 7.60 -3.53
C ASP A 239 -13.48 7.36 -2.86
N THR A 240 -12.90 8.43 -2.31
CA THR A 240 -11.61 8.38 -1.61
C THR A 240 -11.76 8.86 -0.17
N LEU A 241 -11.20 8.10 0.75
CA LEU A 241 -11.14 8.43 2.18
C LEU A 241 -9.71 8.78 2.60
N GLY A 242 -9.60 9.82 3.42
CA GLY A 242 -8.49 10.06 4.32
C GLY A 242 -8.88 9.69 5.75
N PHE A 243 -7.90 9.67 6.65
CA PHE A 243 -8.12 9.23 8.03
C PHE A 243 -7.47 10.15 9.04
N LEU A 244 -8.22 10.57 10.07
CA LEU A 244 -7.66 11.05 11.33
C LEU A 244 -7.55 9.85 12.28
N ILE A 245 -6.33 9.50 12.66
CA ILE A 245 -6.01 8.39 13.55
C ILE A 245 -5.67 8.98 14.92
N HIS A 246 -6.55 8.74 15.88
CA HIS A 246 -6.47 9.31 17.20
C HIS A 246 -5.78 8.35 18.16
N GLY A 247 -4.66 8.75 18.70
CA GLY A 247 -4.01 8.12 19.83
C GLY A 247 -4.32 8.85 21.14
N PRO A 248 -3.70 8.44 22.25
CA PRO A 248 -3.90 9.09 23.55
C PRO A 248 -3.26 10.47 23.65
N GLU A 249 -2.19 10.74 22.92
CA GLU A 249 -1.41 11.98 23.01
C GLU A 249 -1.46 12.79 21.72
N ARG A 250 -1.51 12.13 20.55
CA ARG A 250 -1.39 12.76 19.23
C ARG A 250 -2.40 12.19 18.24
N THR A 251 -2.80 13.01 17.28
CA THR A 251 -3.62 12.64 16.13
C THR A 251 -2.79 12.68 14.87
N LEU A 252 -2.79 11.55 14.12
CA LEU A 252 -2.16 11.45 12.82
C LEU A 252 -3.21 11.62 11.71
N MET A 253 -2.97 12.52 10.76
CA MET A 253 -3.70 12.62 9.51
C MET A 253 -2.99 11.80 8.43
N PHE A 254 -3.72 10.89 7.76
CA PHE A 254 -3.22 10.06 6.67
C PHE A 254 -4.01 10.31 5.39
N VAL A 255 -3.38 10.96 4.41
CA VAL A 255 -3.91 11.28 3.08
C VAL A 255 -2.83 10.98 2.04
N PRO A 256 -2.62 9.73 1.67
CA PRO A 256 -1.55 9.36 0.75
C PRO A 256 -1.79 9.84 -0.68
N ASP A 257 -3.05 10.03 -1.08
CA ASP A 257 -3.41 10.33 -2.46
C ASP A 257 -4.55 11.35 -2.51
N ALA A 258 -4.33 12.45 -3.22
CA ALA A 258 -5.29 13.54 -3.42
C ALA A 258 -5.05 14.22 -4.78
N ASP A 259 -6.11 14.74 -5.41
CA ASP A 259 -5.96 15.53 -6.65
C ASP A 259 -5.63 16.99 -6.36
N VAL A 260 -6.26 17.56 -5.35
CA VAL A 260 -6.13 18.97 -4.91
C VAL A 260 -6.44 19.08 -3.41
N TRP A 261 -6.01 20.18 -2.77
CA TRP A 261 -6.36 20.47 -1.38
C TRP A 261 -7.66 21.23 -1.22
N GLU A 262 -8.19 21.81 -2.29
CA GLU A 262 -9.42 22.61 -2.29
C GLU A 262 -10.66 21.76 -2.58
N GLY A 263 -11.83 22.26 -2.19
CA GLY A 263 -13.14 21.70 -2.56
C GLY A 263 -13.56 20.47 -1.77
N TRP A 264 -12.88 20.15 -0.67
CA TRP A 264 -13.24 19.04 0.19
C TRP A 264 -14.53 19.34 0.99
N THR A 265 -15.30 18.30 1.32
CA THR A 265 -16.52 18.43 2.15
C THR A 265 -16.23 19.07 3.50
N VAL A 266 -15.15 18.65 4.17
CA VAL A 266 -14.54 19.36 5.29
C VAL A 266 -13.25 19.97 4.75
N PRO A 267 -13.03 21.29 4.87
CA PRO A 267 -11.81 21.94 4.37
C PRO A 267 -10.55 21.22 4.85
N PHE A 268 -9.57 21.07 3.96
CA PHE A 268 -8.31 20.40 4.27
C PHE A 268 -7.60 21.07 5.46
N GLU A 269 -7.60 22.38 5.53
CA GLU A 269 -6.97 23.17 6.60
C GLU A 269 -7.63 22.86 7.97
N GLU A 270 -8.96 22.68 8.02
CA GLU A 270 -9.66 22.32 9.25
C GLU A 270 -9.25 20.91 9.73
N LEU A 271 -9.11 19.95 8.81
CA LEU A 271 -8.63 18.60 9.12
C LEU A 271 -7.16 18.63 9.57
N PHE A 272 -6.35 19.44 8.91
CA PHE A 272 -4.95 19.63 9.26
C PHE A 272 -4.77 20.25 10.64
N GLU A 273 -5.58 21.25 11.00
CA GLU A 273 -5.58 21.86 12.34
C GLU A 273 -5.91 20.85 13.46
N ARG A 274 -6.64 19.79 13.15
CA ARG A 274 -7.03 18.73 14.10
C ARG A 274 -5.98 17.63 14.22
N SER A 275 -4.85 17.73 13.52
CA SER A 275 -3.77 16.76 13.54
C SER A 275 -2.50 17.34 14.15
N ASP A 276 -1.68 16.49 14.77
CA ASP A 276 -0.34 16.80 15.28
C ASP A 276 0.73 16.31 14.32
N VAL A 277 0.42 15.25 13.56
CA VAL A 277 1.26 14.65 12.53
C VAL A 277 0.43 14.50 11.26
N ALA A 278 1.01 14.82 10.11
CA ALA A 278 0.36 14.60 8.82
C ALA A 278 1.29 13.80 7.88
N LEU A 279 0.77 12.71 7.33
CA LEU A 279 1.32 12.00 6.18
C LEU A 279 0.43 12.33 4.98
N ILE A 280 0.95 13.16 4.07
CA ILE A 280 0.18 13.72 2.95
C ILE A 280 0.82 13.41 1.60
N ASP A 281 0.03 13.53 0.54
CA ASP A 281 0.45 13.32 -0.84
C ASP A 281 1.71 14.12 -1.18
N GLY A 282 2.71 13.42 -1.68
CA GLY A 282 3.98 13.94 -2.17
C GLY A 282 4.33 13.36 -3.54
N SER A 283 3.34 12.96 -4.34
CA SER A 283 3.54 12.25 -5.62
C SER A 283 4.53 12.97 -6.52
N PHE A 284 4.40 14.27 -6.68
CA PHE A 284 5.29 15.10 -7.49
C PHE A 284 5.89 16.23 -6.65
N PHE A 285 7.16 16.53 -6.92
CA PHE A 285 7.81 17.67 -6.27
C PHE A 285 7.30 19.01 -6.82
N SER A 286 7.19 19.13 -8.15
CA SER A 286 6.78 20.36 -8.84
C SER A 286 5.87 20.09 -10.02
N TYR A 287 5.23 21.15 -10.55
CA TYR A 287 4.38 21.08 -11.74
C TYR A 287 5.11 20.65 -13.02
N ASP A 288 6.42 20.84 -13.08
CA ASP A 288 7.25 20.57 -14.27
C ASP A 288 7.83 19.16 -14.29
N GLU A 289 7.65 18.38 -13.22
CA GLU A 289 8.28 17.05 -13.05
C GLU A 289 7.90 16.08 -14.18
N LEU A 290 6.68 16.13 -14.69
CA LEU A 290 6.20 15.27 -15.77
C LEU A 290 6.43 15.82 -17.18
N GLY A 291 7.16 16.88 -17.38
CA GLY A 291 7.61 17.57 -18.61
C GLY A 291 6.95 17.27 -19.96
N HIS A 292 6.44 16.06 -20.15
CA HIS A 292 5.83 15.56 -21.38
C HIS A 292 4.32 15.25 -21.24
N ARG A 293 3.75 15.38 -20.05
CA ARG A 293 2.31 15.20 -19.79
C ARG A 293 1.74 16.46 -19.16
N PRO A 294 0.56 16.93 -19.60
CA PRO A 294 -0.19 17.92 -18.82
C PRO A 294 -0.47 17.38 -17.42
N GLN A 295 -0.24 18.18 -16.40
CA GLN A 295 -0.52 17.77 -15.01
C GLN A 295 -2.00 17.47 -14.77
N GLY A 296 -2.90 18.11 -15.54
CA GLY A 296 -4.33 17.79 -15.49
C GLY A 296 -4.69 16.35 -15.87
N ASP A 297 -3.77 15.60 -16.50
CA ASP A 297 -3.99 14.18 -16.82
C ASP A 297 -3.67 13.27 -15.62
N VAL A 298 -2.84 13.75 -14.66
CA VAL A 298 -2.47 13.03 -13.43
C VAL A 298 -2.41 14.06 -12.30
N PRO A 299 -3.57 14.55 -11.83
CA PRO A 299 -3.62 15.59 -10.82
C PRO A 299 -3.12 15.08 -9.49
N HIS A 300 -2.19 15.81 -8.90
CA HIS A 300 -1.73 15.71 -7.51
C HIS A 300 -1.19 17.08 -7.11
N PRO A 301 -1.42 17.54 -5.87
CA PRO A 301 -0.84 18.79 -5.41
C PRO A 301 0.68 18.61 -5.27
N PRO A 302 1.49 19.38 -6.00
CA PRO A 302 2.93 19.24 -5.86
C PRO A 302 3.41 19.61 -4.46
N VAL A 303 4.51 18.98 -4.03
CA VAL A 303 5.16 19.25 -2.74
C VAL A 303 5.40 20.75 -2.52
N VAL A 304 5.87 21.46 -3.54
CA VAL A 304 6.09 22.92 -3.44
C VAL A 304 4.82 23.71 -3.15
N ALA A 305 3.68 23.33 -3.76
CA ALA A 305 2.40 23.98 -3.50
C ALA A 305 1.85 23.63 -2.11
N SER A 306 2.05 22.40 -1.65
CA SER A 306 1.68 21.96 -0.30
C SER A 306 2.51 22.71 0.77
N ILE A 307 3.80 22.92 0.53
CA ILE A 307 4.66 23.74 1.40
C ILE A 307 4.19 25.21 1.44
N GLU A 308 3.83 25.77 0.28
CA GLU A 308 3.31 27.17 0.21
C GLU A 308 1.99 27.28 0.98
N LEU A 309 1.07 26.32 0.81
CA LEU A 309 -0.23 26.32 1.49
C LEU A 309 -0.09 26.20 3.00
N LEU A 310 0.76 25.29 3.47
CA LEU A 310 0.85 24.90 4.87
C LEU A 310 1.92 25.65 5.65
N GLY A 311 2.86 26.34 5.00
CA GLY A 311 4.05 26.91 5.63
C GLY A 311 3.75 27.74 6.87
N ASP A 312 2.81 28.67 6.77
CA ASP A 312 2.40 29.52 7.90
C ASP A 312 1.48 28.81 8.91
N GLN A 313 0.77 27.76 8.46
CA GLN A 313 -0.21 27.02 9.26
C GLN A 313 0.40 25.84 10.00
N ARG A 314 1.59 25.40 9.60
CA ARG A 314 2.24 24.21 10.15
C ARG A 314 2.44 24.29 11.66
N GLY A 315 2.92 25.44 12.19
CA GLY A 315 3.23 25.58 13.61
C GLY A 315 4.22 24.49 14.06
N ASP A 316 3.90 23.80 15.16
CA ASP A 316 4.70 22.69 15.70
C ASP A 316 4.32 21.32 15.12
N ARG A 317 3.42 21.26 14.12
CA ARG A 317 2.99 20.00 13.49
C ARG A 317 4.11 19.37 12.68
N GLU A 318 4.19 18.04 12.75
CA GLU A 318 5.08 17.25 11.90
C GLU A 318 4.37 16.93 10.59
N VAL A 319 4.94 17.32 9.46
CA VAL A 319 4.39 17.03 8.13
C VAL A 319 5.39 16.24 7.30
N TRP A 320 4.94 15.09 6.78
CA TRP A 320 5.76 14.18 6.02
C TRP A 320 5.09 13.88 4.68
N PHE A 321 5.81 14.07 3.57
CA PHE A 321 5.36 13.68 2.25
C PHE A 321 5.53 12.17 2.04
N ILE A 322 4.49 11.53 1.52
CA ILE A 322 4.43 10.10 1.21
C ILE A 322 3.91 9.90 -0.23
N HIS A 323 3.85 8.68 -0.74
CA HIS A 323 3.26 8.36 -2.05
C HIS A 323 4.05 8.92 -3.24
N LEU A 324 5.39 8.90 -3.17
CA LEU A 324 6.26 9.50 -4.17
C LEU A 324 6.24 8.74 -5.49
N ASN A 325 6.04 9.44 -6.62
CA ASN A 325 6.19 8.87 -7.94
C ASN A 325 7.65 8.48 -8.24
N ASN A 326 7.84 7.57 -9.19
CA ASN A 326 9.19 7.12 -9.58
C ASN A 326 10.08 8.24 -10.16
N THR A 327 9.50 9.34 -10.65
CA THR A 327 10.22 10.50 -11.17
C THR A 327 10.67 11.48 -10.09
N ASN A 328 10.06 11.39 -8.89
CA ASN A 328 10.23 12.38 -7.83
C ASN A 328 11.71 12.51 -7.39
N PRO A 329 12.29 13.72 -7.40
CA PRO A 329 13.67 13.94 -6.98
C PRO A 329 13.88 13.71 -5.47
N LEU A 330 12.82 13.68 -4.68
CA LEU A 330 12.88 13.42 -3.23
C LEU A 330 13.34 12.00 -2.87
N TRP A 331 13.46 11.10 -3.86
CA TRP A 331 14.10 9.81 -3.66
C TRP A 331 15.59 9.90 -3.33
N ASP A 332 16.25 10.98 -3.75
CA ASP A 332 17.63 11.27 -3.37
C ASP A 332 17.64 12.18 -2.13
N PRO A 333 18.04 11.69 -0.94
CA PRO A 333 18.04 12.49 0.29
C PRO A 333 19.00 13.70 0.24
N ASP A 334 19.96 13.67 -0.68
CA ASP A 334 20.96 14.74 -0.86
C ASP A 334 20.57 15.70 -1.99
N SER A 335 19.40 15.53 -2.60
CA SER A 335 18.91 16.42 -3.64
C SER A 335 18.62 17.83 -3.09
N ARG A 336 18.71 18.83 -3.99
CA ARG A 336 18.33 20.20 -3.68
C ARG A 336 16.85 20.31 -3.27
N GLU A 337 16.02 19.48 -3.84
CA GLU A 337 14.58 19.40 -3.55
C GLU A 337 14.35 18.92 -2.12
N ASN A 338 15.13 17.96 -1.63
CA ASN A 338 15.10 17.56 -0.22
C ASN A 338 15.61 18.68 0.72
N GLU A 339 16.58 19.49 0.29
CA GLU A 339 16.96 20.69 1.03
C GLU A 339 15.78 21.66 1.18
N VAL A 340 15.07 21.97 0.07
CA VAL A 340 13.89 22.83 0.10
C VAL A 340 12.84 22.32 1.08
N VAL A 341 12.54 21.02 1.08
CA VAL A 341 11.59 20.41 2.01
C VAL A 341 12.04 20.60 3.47
N ARG A 342 13.31 20.30 3.77
CA ARG A 342 13.87 20.45 5.13
C ARG A 342 13.91 21.90 5.61
N ASP A 343 14.34 22.83 4.75
CA ASP A 343 14.44 24.25 5.09
C ASP A 343 13.06 24.87 5.39
N ALA A 344 12.01 24.35 4.75
CA ALA A 344 10.63 24.71 5.03
C ALA A 344 10.08 24.02 6.32
N GLY A 345 10.85 23.14 6.96
CA GLY A 345 10.46 22.42 8.17
C GLY A 345 9.57 21.19 7.93
N PHE A 346 9.52 20.69 6.70
CA PHE A 346 8.80 19.48 6.30
C PHE A 346 9.76 18.28 6.19
N GLY A 347 9.23 17.10 6.02
CA GLY A 347 10.00 15.88 5.82
C GLY A 347 9.48 15.00 4.71
N VAL A 348 10.29 14.02 4.33
CA VAL A 348 9.90 12.93 3.41
C VAL A 348 9.83 11.64 4.22
N ALA A 349 8.67 10.98 4.18
CA ALA A 349 8.44 9.74 4.93
C ALA A 349 9.38 8.63 4.46
N ARG A 350 9.84 7.80 5.39
CA ARG A 350 10.74 6.69 5.12
C ARG A 350 10.16 5.39 5.69
N ARG A 351 10.33 4.30 4.94
CA ARG A 351 9.93 2.98 5.43
C ARG A 351 10.62 2.65 6.75
N GLY A 352 9.86 2.13 7.71
CA GLY A 352 10.32 1.86 9.07
C GLY A 352 10.26 3.05 10.01
N GLN A 353 9.86 4.25 9.52
CA GLN A 353 9.63 5.42 10.38
C GLN A 353 8.48 5.15 11.34
N ILE A 354 8.70 5.46 12.62
CA ILE A 354 7.72 5.31 13.69
C ILE A 354 7.21 6.70 14.09
N LEU A 355 5.89 6.83 14.18
CA LEU A 355 5.18 8.04 14.58
C LEU A 355 4.37 7.72 15.83
N GLY A 356 4.74 8.24 16.99
CA GLY A 356 4.00 8.08 18.24
C GLY A 356 2.65 8.80 18.22
N LEU A 357 1.65 8.20 18.87
CA LEU A 357 0.27 8.68 18.89
C LEU A 357 -0.26 8.98 20.28
#